data_a8f490476c33eaf47d0ae446a2dcf985
#
_entry.id   a8f490476c33eaf47d0ae446a2dcf985
#
_cell.length_a   1.000
_cell.length_b   1.000
_cell.length_c   1.000
_cell.angle_alpha   90.00
_cell.angle_beta   90.00
_cell.angle_gamma   90.00
#
_symmetry.space_group_name_H-M   'P 1'
#
loop_
_entity.id
_entity.type
_entity.pdbx_description
1 polymer ?
#
loop_
_entity_poly.entity_id
_entity_poly.type
_entity_poly.pdbx_seq_one_letter_code
_entity_poly.pdbx_strand_id
1 'polypeptide(L)'
;FGLYSPLNPEYALQMSSLPIRTVARENAEWISQFYIIMHSLSYFDKDDIEIKDKIFSMANEARKILPNNSYSAKMYDFVKEKYQSGIPWETARDSLHERYQINQEDNYFWSTKDESCNGCFAAGINFGASLISLFYGEGDFKETIKIASLCGWDSDNPASTWGGLLGFIYGKEEIKNLFNEEISETYNIHRTRMNFSNNGIDNFSNMALKSFEIIEKVVVEKFNGISNNYYLIFDKLPSRFTEYKNY
;
A
#
# COMPACT_ATOMS: atom_id res chain seq x y z
N PHE A 1 -1.21 9.39 -3.66
CA PHE A 1 -0.36 10.46 -3.12
C PHE A 1 1.07 10.01 -2.90
N GLY A 2 1.32 8.81 -2.37
CA GLY A 2 2.69 8.33 -2.15
C GLY A 2 3.56 8.39 -3.40
N LEU A 3 3.08 7.85 -4.51
CA LEU A 3 3.80 7.89 -5.79
C LEU A 3 4.04 9.31 -6.34
N TYR A 4 3.27 10.31 -5.93
CA TYR A 4 3.50 11.70 -6.35
C TYR A 4 4.53 12.45 -5.50
N SER A 5 5.10 11.78 -4.50
CA SER A 5 6.12 12.32 -3.60
C SER A 5 7.27 11.33 -3.44
N PRO A 6 8.13 11.18 -4.49
CA PRO A 6 9.22 10.21 -4.49
C PRO A 6 10.15 10.41 -3.31
N LEU A 7 10.41 9.34 -2.54
CA LEU A 7 11.34 9.29 -1.42
C LEU A 7 11.12 10.37 -0.33
N ASN A 8 9.95 11.01 -0.32
CA ASN A 8 9.58 12.02 0.68
C ASN A 8 8.23 11.71 1.32
N PRO A 9 8.16 10.72 2.22
CA PRO A 9 6.94 10.35 2.91
C PRO A 9 6.28 11.48 3.70
N GLU A 10 7.06 12.40 4.27
CA GLU A 10 6.51 13.53 5.02
C GLU A 10 5.64 14.43 4.12
N TYR A 11 6.15 14.77 2.93
CA TYR A 11 5.37 15.56 1.99
C TYR A 11 4.17 14.78 1.43
N ALA A 12 4.32 13.45 1.20
CA ALA A 12 3.22 12.58 0.81
C ALA A 12 2.09 12.59 1.85
N LEU A 13 2.42 12.56 3.13
CA LEU A 13 1.46 12.66 4.24
C LEU A 13 0.77 14.02 4.29
N GLN A 14 1.50 15.11 4.07
CA GLN A 14 0.92 16.45 3.99
C GLN A 14 -0.11 16.56 2.85
N MET A 15 0.22 16.10 1.65
CA MET A 15 -0.68 16.11 0.50
C MET A 15 -1.92 15.24 0.71
N SER A 16 -1.79 14.13 1.41
CA SER A 16 -2.86 13.16 1.63
C SER A 16 -3.71 13.42 2.87
N SER A 17 -3.30 14.35 3.74
CA SER A 17 -3.95 14.61 5.03
C SER A 17 -5.44 14.90 4.88
N LEU A 18 -5.82 15.87 4.06
CA LEU A 18 -7.23 16.22 3.87
C LEU A 18 -8.04 15.09 3.23
N PRO A 19 -7.63 14.49 2.10
CA PRO A 19 -8.34 13.35 1.51
C PRO A 19 -8.54 12.19 2.49
N ILE A 20 -7.52 11.80 3.24
CA ILE A 20 -7.65 10.73 4.24
C ILE A 20 -8.68 11.10 5.29
N ARG A 21 -8.58 12.30 5.87
CA ARG A 21 -9.44 12.76 6.96
C ARG A 21 -10.89 13.02 6.58
N THR A 22 -11.23 13.05 5.31
CA THR A 22 -12.62 13.08 4.88
C THR A 22 -13.34 11.74 5.12
N VAL A 23 -12.62 10.62 5.16
CA VAL A 23 -13.20 9.27 5.22
C VAL A 23 -12.64 8.39 6.33
N ALA A 24 -11.52 8.76 6.95
CA ALA A 24 -10.82 7.94 7.92
C ALA A 24 -10.36 8.72 9.15
N ARG A 25 -10.38 8.08 10.31
CA ARG A 25 -9.89 8.61 11.59
C ARG A 25 -9.18 7.49 12.36
N GLU A 26 -8.32 7.89 13.30
CA GLU A 26 -7.61 6.98 14.20
C GLU A 26 -6.90 5.85 13.44
N ASN A 27 -7.16 4.60 13.79
CA ASN A 27 -6.49 3.46 13.17
C ASN A 27 -6.66 3.42 11.64
N ALA A 28 -7.82 3.76 11.11
CA ALA A 28 -8.05 3.79 9.66
C ALA A 28 -7.24 4.92 8.98
N GLU A 29 -7.07 6.05 9.63
CA GLU A 29 -6.19 7.15 9.18
C GLU A 29 -4.74 6.68 9.17
N TRP A 30 -4.24 6.09 10.28
CA TRP A 30 -2.86 5.62 10.38
C TRP A 30 -2.55 4.48 9.40
N ILE A 31 -3.48 3.56 9.18
CA ILE A 31 -3.37 2.52 8.16
C ILE A 31 -3.25 3.13 6.75
N SER A 32 -4.06 4.13 6.44
CA SER A 32 -3.97 4.84 5.16
C SER A 32 -2.63 5.54 4.99
N GLN A 33 -2.12 6.16 6.04
CA GLN A 33 -0.80 6.79 6.07
C GLN A 33 0.33 5.76 5.90
N PHE A 34 0.20 4.57 6.49
CA PHE A 34 1.13 3.46 6.27
C PHE A 34 1.29 3.13 4.78
N TYR A 35 0.18 2.97 4.06
CA TYR A 35 0.22 2.70 2.62
C TYR A 35 0.83 3.87 1.82
N ILE A 36 0.53 5.10 2.19
CA ILE A 36 1.13 6.30 1.56
C ILE A 36 2.65 6.29 1.68
N ILE A 37 3.16 5.96 2.87
CA ILE A 37 4.61 5.86 3.12
C ILE A 37 5.24 4.75 2.28
N MET A 38 4.62 3.56 2.23
CA MET A 38 5.09 2.45 1.40
C MET A 38 5.23 2.87 -0.07
N HIS A 39 4.22 3.54 -0.62
CA HIS A 39 4.25 4.00 -2.02
C HIS A 39 5.29 5.12 -2.25
N SER A 40 5.49 6.02 -1.30
CA SER A 40 6.52 7.06 -1.41
C SER A 40 7.93 6.48 -1.40
N LEU A 41 8.15 5.41 -0.64
CA LEU A 41 9.45 4.74 -0.51
C LEU A 41 9.75 3.73 -1.63
N SER A 42 8.81 3.48 -2.54
CA SER A 42 8.96 2.49 -3.61
C SER A 42 9.88 2.93 -4.76
N TYR A 43 10.37 4.15 -4.75
CA TYR A 43 11.33 4.65 -5.72
C TYR A 43 12.75 4.17 -5.38
N PHE A 44 13.15 3.05 -5.96
CA PHE A 44 14.49 2.50 -5.84
C PHE A 44 14.80 1.66 -7.07
N ASP A 45 16.09 1.46 -7.34
CA ASP A 45 16.52 0.53 -8.37
C ASP A 45 16.50 -0.89 -7.77
N LYS A 46 15.67 -1.76 -8.36
CA LYS A 46 15.53 -3.15 -7.90
C LYS A 46 16.78 -4.00 -8.16
N ASP A 47 17.63 -3.58 -9.10
CA ASP A 47 18.86 -4.29 -9.42
C ASP A 47 19.96 -4.06 -8.38
N ASP A 48 19.80 -3.03 -7.54
CA ASP A 48 20.76 -2.69 -6.49
C ASP A 48 20.50 -3.41 -5.16
N ILE A 49 19.27 -3.87 -4.91
CA ILE A 49 18.85 -4.41 -3.59
C ILE A 49 17.83 -5.52 -3.81
N GLU A 50 17.95 -6.59 -3.05
CA GLU A 50 16.93 -7.65 -2.97
C GLU A 50 15.57 -7.05 -2.63
N ILE A 51 14.56 -7.34 -3.46
CA ILE A 51 13.21 -6.78 -3.32
C ILE A 51 12.62 -7.06 -1.94
N LYS A 52 12.78 -8.27 -1.43
CA LYS A 52 12.36 -8.66 -0.09
C LYS A 52 12.89 -7.70 0.98
N ASP A 53 14.20 -7.48 1.00
CA ASP A 53 14.85 -6.62 2.01
C ASP A 53 14.35 -5.18 1.91
N LYS A 54 14.15 -4.70 0.69
CA LYS A 54 13.63 -3.37 0.46
C LYS A 54 12.19 -3.22 0.93
N ILE A 55 11.31 -4.16 0.56
CA ILE A 55 9.91 -4.17 1.01
C ILE A 55 9.82 -4.20 2.53
N PHE A 56 10.63 -5.02 3.19
CA PHE A 56 10.66 -5.09 4.65
C PHE A 56 11.19 -3.82 5.30
N SER A 57 12.21 -3.21 4.71
CA SER A 57 12.72 -1.90 5.15
C SER A 57 11.64 -0.81 5.04
N MET A 58 10.94 -0.75 3.91
CA MET A 58 9.82 0.17 3.70
C MET A 58 8.70 -0.05 4.71
N ALA A 59 8.33 -1.31 4.97
CA ALA A 59 7.30 -1.65 5.94
C ALA A 59 7.71 -1.27 7.38
N ASN A 60 8.96 -1.50 7.76
CA ASN A 60 9.49 -1.09 9.05
C ASN A 60 9.50 0.44 9.22
N GLU A 61 9.79 1.18 8.15
CA GLU A 61 9.69 2.64 8.16
C GLU A 61 8.25 3.10 8.30
N ALA A 62 7.35 2.53 7.51
CA ALA A 62 5.93 2.84 7.56
C ALA A 62 5.27 2.46 8.90
N ARG A 63 5.76 1.41 9.60
CA ARG A 63 5.30 1.03 10.95
C ARG A 63 5.39 2.19 11.96
N LYS A 64 6.33 3.10 11.78
CA LYS A 64 6.56 4.22 12.71
C LYS A 64 5.39 5.21 12.77
N ILE A 65 4.51 5.26 11.73
CA ILE A 65 3.32 6.11 11.75
C ILE A 65 2.21 5.53 12.62
N LEU A 66 2.24 4.24 12.91
CA LEU A 66 1.23 3.57 13.73
C LEU A 66 1.56 3.78 15.22
N PRO A 67 0.69 4.43 16.01
CA PRO A 67 0.92 4.60 17.45
C PRO A 67 1.06 3.26 18.17
N ASN A 68 2.07 3.10 19.00
CA ASN A 68 2.42 1.81 19.61
C ASN A 68 1.30 1.14 20.41
N ASN A 69 0.38 1.93 20.96
CA ASN A 69 -0.78 1.42 21.70
C ASN A 69 -2.01 1.14 20.82
N SER A 70 -1.95 1.43 19.52
CA SER A 70 -3.02 1.18 18.58
C SER A 70 -3.14 -0.30 18.21
N TYR A 71 -4.34 -0.76 17.86
CA TYR A 71 -4.48 -2.11 17.35
C TYR A 71 -3.74 -2.31 16.01
N SER A 72 -3.66 -1.28 15.18
CA SER A 72 -2.94 -1.36 13.90
C SER A 72 -1.45 -1.62 14.08
N ALA A 73 -0.82 -0.97 15.07
CA ALA A 73 0.58 -1.22 15.41
C ALA A 73 0.81 -2.64 15.94
N LYS A 74 -0.03 -3.07 16.88
CA LYS A 74 0.05 -4.43 17.45
C LYS A 74 -0.25 -5.51 16.43
N MET A 75 -1.16 -5.26 15.49
CA MET A 75 -1.47 -6.16 14.38
C MET A 75 -0.25 -6.30 13.44
N TYR A 76 0.44 -5.20 13.12
CA TYR A 76 1.69 -5.24 12.37
C TYR A 76 2.73 -6.11 13.08
N ASP A 77 2.98 -5.83 14.36
CA ASP A 77 3.98 -6.54 15.14
C ASP A 77 3.63 -8.03 15.28
N PHE A 78 2.35 -8.37 15.48
CA PHE A 78 1.85 -9.74 15.56
C PHE A 78 2.07 -10.52 14.25
N VAL A 79 1.69 -9.96 13.11
CA VAL A 79 1.87 -10.65 11.81
C VAL A 79 3.36 -10.82 11.51
N LYS A 80 4.16 -9.81 11.77
CA LYS A 80 5.62 -9.88 11.58
C LYS A 80 6.26 -10.95 12.46
N GLU A 81 5.84 -11.07 13.72
CA GLU A 81 6.30 -12.12 14.64
C GLU A 81 5.94 -13.52 14.11
N LYS A 82 4.71 -13.74 13.63
CA LYS A 82 4.31 -15.01 13.03
C LYS A 82 5.19 -15.39 11.83
N TYR A 83 5.43 -14.44 10.94
CA TYR A 83 6.33 -14.65 9.82
C TYR A 83 7.76 -14.99 10.28
N GLN A 84 8.35 -14.24 11.21
CA GLN A 84 9.69 -14.46 11.74
C GLN A 84 9.83 -15.79 12.48
N SER A 85 8.77 -16.29 13.06
CA SER A 85 8.71 -17.60 13.72
C SER A 85 8.51 -18.78 12.77
N GLY A 86 8.47 -18.54 11.45
CA GLY A 86 8.29 -19.58 10.44
C GLY A 86 6.91 -20.23 10.44
N ILE A 87 5.91 -19.59 11.02
CA ILE A 87 4.52 -20.09 11.02
C ILE A 87 3.98 -19.96 9.58
N PRO A 88 3.31 -20.99 9.01
CA PRO A 88 2.69 -20.88 7.68
C PRO A 88 1.67 -19.73 7.61
N TRP A 89 1.54 -19.10 6.44
CA TRP A 89 0.68 -17.92 6.28
C TRP A 89 -0.81 -18.21 6.57
N GLU A 90 -1.30 -19.41 6.25
CA GLU A 90 -2.66 -19.83 6.56
C GLU A 90 -2.90 -19.88 8.07
N THR A 91 -1.94 -20.42 8.81
CA THR A 91 -1.99 -20.47 10.28
C THR A 91 -1.86 -19.07 10.89
N ALA A 92 -1.04 -18.21 10.31
CA ALA A 92 -0.94 -16.80 10.73
C ALA A 92 -2.25 -16.05 10.49
N ARG A 93 -2.91 -16.27 9.34
CA ARG A 93 -4.24 -15.74 9.02
C ARG A 93 -5.30 -16.21 10.03
N ASP A 94 -5.33 -17.51 10.31
CA ASP A 94 -6.31 -18.07 11.25
C ASP A 94 -6.07 -17.54 12.67
N SER A 95 -4.81 -17.37 13.07
CA SER A 95 -4.44 -16.74 14.35
C SER A 95 -4.82 -15.26 14.39
N LEU A 96 -4.70 -14.55 13.26
CA LEU A 96 -5.13 -13.15 13.13
C LEU A 96 -6.67 -13.05 13.30
N HIS A 97 -7.41 -13.94 12.65
CA HIS A 97 -8.86 -14.04 12.78
C HIS A 97 -9.28 -14.29 14.24
N GLU A 98 -8.69 -15.28 14.89
CA GLU A 98 -8.95 -15.61 16.28
C GLU A 98 -8.72 -14.41 17.20
N ARG A 99 -7.55 -13.76 17.06
CA ARG A 99 -7.17 -12.64 17.91
C ARG A 99 -8.09 -11.43 17.76
N TYR A 100 -8.38 -11.02 16.51
CA TYR A 100 -9.05 -9.75 16.26
C TYR A 100 -10.54 -9.90 15.98
N GLN A 101 -10.96 -10.89 15.20
CA GLN A 101 -12.39 -11.05 14.88
C GLN A 101 -13.17 -11.79 15.96
N ILE A 102 -12.55 -12.75 16.62
CA ILE A 102 -13.22 -13.54 17.66
C ILE A 102 -13.02 -12.93 19.04
N ASN A 103 -11.75 -12.77 19.46
CA ASN A 103 -11.40 -12.33 20.81
C ASN A 103 -11.43 -10.80 20.98
N GLN A 104 -11.44 -10.04 19.88
CA GLN A 104 -11.47 -8.57 19.90
C GLN A 104 -10.36 -7.96 20.77
N GLU A 105 -9.16 -8.51 20.67
CA GLU A 105 -8.02 -8.03 21.44
C GLU A 105 -7.58 -6.62 21.00
N ASP A 106 -6.77 -5.97 21.81
CA ASP A 106 -6.14 -4.67 21.53
C ASP A 106 -7.11 -3.51 21.28
N ASN A 107 -8.32 -3.60 21.82
CA ASN A 107 -9.43 -2.65 21.57
C ASN A 107 -9.92 -2.66 20.11
N TYR A 108 -9.77 -3.78 19.42
CA TYR A 108 -10.37 -3.98 18.11
C TYR A 108 -11.84 -4.38 18.25
N PHE A 109 -12.75 -3.40 18.28
CA PHE A 109 -14.18 -3.63 18.48
C PHE A 109 -15.03 -3.57 17.22
N TRP A 110 -14.40 -3.22 16.11
CA TRP A 110 -15.10 -2.89 14.90
C TRP A 110 -15.50 -4.11 14.09
N SER A 111 -16.72 -4.10 13.61
CA SER A 111 -17.16 -4.95 12.53
C SER A 111 -17.25 -6.45 12.81
N THR A 112 -17.20 -6.84 14.04
CA THR A 112 -17.38 -8.25 14.44
C THR A 112 -18.83 -8.67 14.49
N LYS A 113 -19.75 -7.72 14.39
CA LYS A 113 -21.19 -7.95 14.58
C LYS A 113 -22.01 -7.80 13.31
N ASP A 114 -21.38 -7.71 12.17
CA ASP A 114 -22.10 -7.71 10.91
C ASP A 114 -22.50 -9.15 10.56
N GLU A 115 -23.81 -9.41 10.57
CA GLU A 115 -24.36 -10.72 10.29
C GLU A 115 -24.06 -11.25 8.89
N SER A 116 -23.71 -10.35 7.93
CA SER A 116 -23.50 -10.75 6.55
C SER A 116 -22.09 -11.27 6.26
N CYS A 117 -21.05 -10.74 6.90
CA CYS A 117 -19.66 -11.13 6.61
C CYS A 117 -18.68 -10.93 7.78
N ASN A 118 -19.16 -10.85 9.01
CA ASN A 118 -18.30 -10.67 10.20
C ASN A 118 -17.29 -9.50 10.06
N GLY A 119 -17.74 -8.38 9.50
CA GLY A 119 -16.91 -7.20 9.33
C GLY A 119 -15.83 -7.30 8.26
N CYS A 120 -16.06 -8.09 7.22
CA CYS A 120 -15.10 -8.29 6.12
C CYS A 120 -14.60 -7.00 5.47
N PHE A 121 -15.35 -5.92 5.51
CA PHE A 121 -14.96 -4.61 4.98
C PHE A 121 -14.15 -3.75 5.95
N ALA A 122 -13.89 -4.22 7.17
CA ALA A 122 -13.22 -3.40 8.15
C ALA A 122 -11.76 -3.13 7.80
N ALA A 123 -11.35 -1.87 7.90
CA ALA A 123 -9.98 -1.45 7.60
C ALA A 123 -8.93 -2.24 8.41
N GLY A 124 -9.23 -2.57 9.67
CA GLY A 124 -8.29 -3.28 10.53
C GLY A 124 -7.98 -4.69 10.06
N ILE A 125 -9.00 -5.55 9.89
CA ILE A 125 -8.75 -6.94 9.47
C ILE A 125 -8.15 -7.02 8.06
N ASN A 126 -8.54 -6.12 7.16
CA ASN A 126 -7.97 -6.03 5.83
C ASN A 126 -6.52 -5.51 5.85
N PHE A 127 -6.18 -4.66 6.80
CA PHE A 127 -4.78 -4.32 7.05
C PHE A 127 -3.98 -5.54 7.51
N GLY A 128 -4.53 -6.35 8.40
CA GLY A 128 -3.91 -7.62 8.81
C GLY A 128 -3.67 -8.57 7.63
N ALA A 129 -4.68 -8.75 6.76
CA ALA A 129 -4.56 -9.54 5.54
C ALA A 129 -3.48 -8.97 4.59
N SER A 130 -3.41 -7.63 4.46
CA SER A 130 -2.37 -6.96 3.69
C SER A 130 -0.97 -7.22 4.26
N LEU A 131 -0.82 -7.20 5.58
CA LEU A 131 0.46 -7.50 6.22
C LEU A 131 0.88 -8.96 6.02
N ILE A 132 -0.06 -9.91 6.11
CA ILE A 132 0.21 -11.32 5.80
C ILE A 132 0.73 -11.45 4.37
N SER A 133 0.01 -10.92 3.39
CA SER A 133 0.43 -11.00 1.99
C SER A 133 1.75 -10.27 1.72
N LEU A 134 2.03 -9.17 2.41
CA LEU A 134 3.28 -8.43 2.31
C LEU A 134 4.47 -9.26 2.81
N PHE A 135 4.39 -9.77 4.05
CA PHE A 135 5.51 -10.48 4.65
C PHE A 135 5.74 -11.84 4.03
N TYR A 136 4.68 -12.62 3.79
CA TYR A 136 4.82 -13.97 3.24
C TYR A 136 5.00 -14.00 1.72
N GLY A 137 4.60 -12.95 1.03
CA GLY A 137 4.88 -12.76 -0.39
C GLY A 137 6.32 -12.32 -0.68
N GLU A 138 7.04 -11.78 0.33
CA GLU A 138 8.46 -11.42 0.27
C GLU A 138 8.85 -10.53 -0.92
N GLY A 139 7.88 -9.80 -1.47
CA GLY A 139 8.07 -8.97 -2.66
C GLY A 139 7.92 -9.71 -3.99
N ASP A 140 7.76 -11.03 -4.01
CA ASP A 140 7.34 -11.76 -5.21
C ASP A 140 5.93 -11.34 -5.61
N PHE A 141 5.77 -10.92 -6.85
CA PHE A 141 4.49 -10.39 -7.34
C PHE A 141 3.37 -11.44 -7.29
N LYS A 142 3.63 -12.63 -7.85
CA LYS A 142 2.60 -13.68 -7.94
C LYS A 142 2.23 -14.23 -6.57
N GLU A 143 3.21 -14.48 -5.73
CA GLU A 143 2.98 -15.02 -4.40
C GLU A 143 2.26 -14.00 -3.51
N THR A 144 2.66 -12.72 -3.55
CA THR A 144 1.98 -11.65 -2.81
C THR A 144 0.51 -11.53 -3.20
N ILE A 145 0.21 -11.50 -4.51
CA ILE A 145 -1.18 -11.39 -4.98
C ILE A 145 -1.99 -12.65 -4.68
N LYS A 146 -1.38 -13.82 -4.83
CA LYS A 146 -2.02 -15.10 -4.48
C LYS A 146 -2.42 -15.13 -3.00
N ILE A 147 -1.50 -14.82 -2.10
CA ILE A 147 -1.79 -14.80 -0.66
C ILE A 147 -2.85 -13.74 -0.35
N ALA A 148 -2.72 -12.53 -0.89
CA ALA A 148 -3.71 -11.46 -0.71
C ALA A 148 -5.13 -11.90 -1.11
N SER A 149 -5.24 -12.55 -2.27
CA SER A 149 -6.53 -13.04 -2.80
C SER A 149 -7.13 -14.19 -2.00
N LEU A 150 -6.28 -15.02 -1.38
CA LEU A 150 -6.70 -16.20 -0.61
C LEU A 150 -6.86 -15.93 0.89
N CYS A 151 -6.44 -14.77 1.37
CA CYS A 151 -6.53 -14.42 2.79
C CYS A 151 -7.98 -14.34 3.29
N GLY A 152 -8.92 -13.97 2.43
CA GLY A 152 -10.32 -13.77 2.80
C GLY A 152 -10.67 -12.31 3.06
N TRP A 153 -11.81 -12.07 3.67
CA TRP A 153 -12.41 -10.75 3.92
C TRP A 153 -12.59 -9.97 2.60
N ASP A 154 -12.12 -8.73 2.54
CA ASP A 154 -12.18 -7.88 1.34
C ASP A 154 -10.92 -8.07 0.49
N SER A 155 -10.70 -9.29 0.00
CA SER A 155 -9.44 -9.77 -0.56
C SER A 155 -8.94 -9.02 -1.80
N ASP A 156 -9.82 -8.34 -2.54
CA ASP A 156 -9.43 -7.46 -3.65
C ASP A 156 -8.71 -6.19 -3.14
N ASN A 157 -8.97 -5.75 -1.92
CA ASN A 157 -8.31 -4.60 -1.32
C ASN A 157 -6.78 -4.83 -1.15
N PRO A 158 -6.29 -5.84 -0.39
CA PRO A 158 -4.86 -6.11 -0.30
C PRO A 158 -4.24 -6.50 -1.65
N ALA A 159 -4.96 -7.24 -2.50
CA ALA A 159 -4.46 -7.64 -3.81
C ALA A 159 -4.22 -6.43 -4.73
N SER A 160 -5.16 -5.49 -4.80
CA SER A 160 -5.01 -4.27 -5.59
C SER A 160 -3.95 -3.32 -5.02
N THR A 161 -3.86 -3.22 -3.69
CA THR A 161 -2.88 -2.36 -3.02
C THR A 161 -1.45 -2.81 -3.32
N TRP A 162 -1.14 -4.08 -3.10
CA TRP A 162 0.20 -4.62 -3.38
C TRP A 162 0.45 -4.83 -4.86
N GLY A 163 -0.59 -5.16 -5.63
CA GLY A 163 -0.51 -5.21 -7.09
C GLY A 163 -0.09 -3.87 -7.69
N GLY A 164 -0.63 -2.76 -7.18
CA GLY A 164 -0.23 -1.42 -7.57
C GLY A 164 1.21 -1.09 -7.16
N LEU A 165 1.59 -1.38 -5.91
CA LEU A 165 2.94 -1.12 -5.41
C LEU A 165 4.01 -1.94 -6.15
N LEU A 166 3.82 -3.25 -6.20
CA LEU A 166 4.77 -4.14 -6.87
C LEU A 166 4.77 -3.94 -8.39
N GLY A 167 3.60 -3.68 -8.98
CA GLY A 167 3.51 -3.34 -10.39
C GLY A 167 4.30 -2.08 -10.77
N PHE A 168 4.34 -1.09 -9.88
CA PHE A 168 5.20 0.08 -10.03
C PHE A 168 6.70 -0.28 -9.95
N ILE A 169 7.07 -1.17 -9.02
CA ILE A 169 8.48 -1.61 -8.83
C ILE A 169 8.94 -2.48 -10.00
N TYR A 170 8.14 -3.45 -10.41
CA TYR A 170 8.49 -4.38 -11.49
C TYR A 170 8.40 -3.74 -12.88
N GLY A 171 7.43 -2.86 -13.07
CA GLY A 171 7.12 -2.28 -14.37
C GLY A 171 6.34 -3.23 -15.29
N LYS A 172 5.72 -2.65 -16.31
CA LYS A 172 4.78 -3.34 -17.20
C LYS A 172 5.37 -4.56 -17.91
N GLU A 173 6.56 -4.42 -18.50
CA GLU A 173 7.15 -5.49 -19.31
C GLU A 173 7.52 -6.72 -18.46
N GLU A 174 7.98 -6.51 -17.25
CA GLU A 174 8.28 -7.62 -16.36
C GLU A 174 7.01 -8.33 -15.90
N ILE A 175 5.93 -7.58 -15.59
CA ILE A 175 4.64 -8.19 -15.26
C ILE A 175 4.10 -9.02 -16.44
N LYS A 176 4.18 -8.54 -17.67
CA LYS A 176 3.83 -9.33 -18.86
C LYS A 176 4.63 -10.63 -18.93
N ASN A 177 5.93 -10.53 -18.73
CA ASN A 177 6.82 -11.71 -18.75
C ASN A 177 6.47 -12.70 -17.63
N LEU A 178 6.18 -12.23 -16.43
CA LEU A 178 5.79 -13.08 -15.29
C LEU A 178 4.54 -13.91 -15.58
N PHE A 179 3.57 -13.35 -16.28
CA PHE A 179 2.32 -14.06 -16.61
C PHE A 179 2.36 -14.74 -17.98
N ASN A 180 3.33 -14.41 -18.82
CA ASN A 180 3.40 -14.80 -20.23
C ASN A 180 2.11 -14.45 -20.99
N GLU A 181 1.56 -13.27 -20.70
CA GLU A 181 0.31 -12.77 -21.26
C GLU A 181 0.42 -11.28 -21.60
N GLU A 182 -0.33 -10.88 -22.63
CA GLU A 182 -0.51 -9.46 -22.94
C GLU A 182 -1.48 -8.82 -21.93
N ILE A 183 -1.08 -7.67 -21.40
CA ILE A 183 -1.90 -6.89 -20.48
C ILE A 183 -2.69 -5.84 -21.25
N SER A 184 -3.97 -5.67 -20.95
CA SER A 184 -4.80 -4.64 -21.56
C SER A 184 -4.16 -3.25 -21.40
N GLU A 185 -4.10 -2.50 -22.50
CA GLU A 185 -3.65 -1.11 -22.51
C GLU A 185 -4.75 -0.14 -22.06
N THR A 186 -5.99 -0.59 -22.03
CA THR A 186 -7.15 0.25 -21.75
C THR A 186 -7.90 -0.21 -20.51
N TYR A 187 -8.53 0.74 -19.87
CA TYR A 187 -9.47 0.50 -18.78
C TYR A 187 -10.77 1.25 -19.01
N ASN A 188 -11.83 0.78 -18.39
CA ASN A 188 -13.14 1.41 -18.44
C ASN A 188 -13.50 1.92 -17.02
N ILE A 189 -13.81 3.21 -16.92
CA ILE A 189 -14.35 3.79 -15.71
C ILE A 189 -15.72 3.17 -15.46
N HIS A 190 -15.94 2.65 -14.27
CA HIS A 190 -17.14 1.89 -13.94
C HIS A 190 -18.42 2.62 -14.37
N ARG A 191 -19.35 1.87 -14.95
CA ARG A 191 -20.63 2.35 -15.53
C ARG A 191 -21.49 3.18 -14.58
N THR A 192 -21.31 3.08 -13.26
CA THR A 192 -22.02 3.92 -12.28
C THR A 192 -21.47 5.33 -12.21
N ARG A 193 -20.33 5.59 -12.84
CA ARG A 193 -19.75 6.93 -13.02
C ARG A 193 -20.24 7.46 -14.36
N MET A 194 -20.71 8.70 -14.36
CA MET A 194 -21.31 9.34 -15.53
C MET A 194 -20.50 10.55 -15.97
N ASN A 195 -20.73 10.98 -17.21
CA ASN A 195 -20.15 12.20 -17.77
C ASN A 195 -18.64 12.18 -18.01
N PHE A 196 -18.03 11.01 -18.20
CA PHE A 196 -16.66 10.90 -18.67
C PHE A 196 -16.59 10.98 -20.18
N SER A 197 -15.56 11.63 -20.72
CA SER A 197 -15.26 11.63 -22.14
C SER A 197 -15.01 10.19 -22.64
N ASN A 198 -15.19 9.97 -23.93
CA ASN A 198 -14.93 8.68 -24.57
C ASN A 198 -15.67 7.49 -23.89
N ASN A 199 -16.90 7.72 -23.43
CA ASN A 199 -17.70 6.73 -22.70
C ASN A 199 -17.00 6.08 -21.50
N GLY A 200 -16.05 6.77 -20.88
CA GLY A 200 -15.28 6.28 -19.75
C GLY A 200 -14.11 5.37 -20.10
N ILE A 201 -13.78 5.23 -21.39
CA ILE A 201 -12.61 4.44 -21.81
C ILE A 201 -11.38 5.36 -21.85
N ASP A 202 -10.33 4.96 -21.18
CA ASP A 202 -9.01 5.62 -21.23
C ASP A 202 -7.91 4.54 -21.23
N ASN A 203 -6.66 4.94 -21.32
CA ASN A 203 -5.54 4.01 -21.35
C ASN A 203 -4.51 4.29 -20.26
N PHE A 204 -3.79 3.24 -19.87
CA PHE A 204 -2.79 3.32 -18.81
C PHE A 204 -1.61 4.22 -19.16
N SER A 205 -1.23 4.30 -20.45
CA SER A 205 -0.15 5.18 -20.89
C SER A 205 -0.49 6.64 -20.66
N ASN A 206 -1.71 7.09 -21.01
CA ASN A 206 -2.17 8.44 -20.72
C ASN A 206 -2.20 8.75 -19.23
N MET A 207 -2.66 7.80 -18.41
CA MET A 207 -2.68 7.94 -16.96
C MET A 207 -1.26 8.07 -16.40
N ALA A 208 -0.32 7.25 -16.89
CA ALA A 208 1.09 7.30 -16.48
C ALA A 208 1.74 8.64 -16.84
N LEU A 209 1.52 9.15 -18.07
CA LEU A 209 2.03 10.46 -18.48
C LEU A 209 1.52 11.60 -17.61
N LYS A 210 0.22 11.64 -17.34
CA LYS A 210 -0.36 12.65 -16.43
C LYS A 210 0.17 12.52 -15.00
N SER A 211 0.40 11.31 -14.53
CA SER A 211 1.01 11.08 -13.22
C SER A 211 2.46 11.56 -13.19
N PHE A 212 3.23 11.32 -14.24
CA PHE A 212 4.60 11.80 -14.34
C PHE A 212 4.67 13.33 -14.33
N GLU A 213 3.78 14.03 -15.05
CA GLU A 213 3.70 15.49 -15.01
C GLU A 213 3.46 16.04 -13.59
N ILE A 214 2.66 15.33 -12.77
CA ILE A 214 2.43 15.70 -11.38
C ILE A 214 3.70 15.48 -10.54
N ILE A 215 4.34 14.32 -10.70
CA ILE A 215 5.60 13.99 -10.01
C ILE A 215 6.67 15.04 -10.33
N GLU A 216 6.82 15.37 -11.62
CA GLU A 216 7.76 16.40 -12.09
C GLU A 216 7.54 17.74 -11.39
N LYS A 217 6.29 18.21 -11.33
CA LYS A 217 5.95 19.45 -10.62
C LYS A 217 6.30 19.38 -9.13
N VAL A 218 6.00 18.27 -8.47
CA VAL A 218 6.35 18.09 -7.05
C VAL A 218 7.86 18.11 -6.86
N VAL A 219 8.61 17.40 -7.67
CA VAL A 219 10.07 17.36 -7.58
C VAL A 219 10.69 18.74 -7.81
N VAL A 220 10.26 19.44 -8.85
CA VAL A 220 10.82 20.77 -9.20
C VAL A 220 10.39 21.83 -8.19
N GLU A 221 9.09 21.90 -7.86
CA GLU A 221 8.55 23.00 -7.05
C GLU A 221 8.72 22.81 -5.54
N LYS A 222 8.78 21.56 -5.07
CA LYS A 222 8.79 21.24 -3.64
C LYS A 222 10.10 20.67 -3.14
N PHE A 223 10.87 20.00 -4.01
CA PHE A 223 12.13 19.37 -3.63
C PHE A 223 13.35 20.06 -4.22
N ASN A 224 13.15 21.21 -4.90
CA ASN A 224 14.21 21.93 -5.64
C ASN A 224 14.99 21.02 -6.60
N GLY A 225 14.31 20.02 -7.15
CA GLY A 225 14.89 19.08 -8.08
C GLY A 225 14.96 19.63 -9.49
N ILE A 226 15.63 18.88 -10.34
CA ILE A 226 15.76 19.16 -11.78
C ILE A 226 15.07 18.05 -12.54
N SER A 227 14.25 18.43 -13.51
CA SER A 227 13.65 17.51 -14.45
C SER A 227 14.26 17.70 -15.84
N ASN A 228 14.45 16.58 -16.53
CA ASN A 228 14.57 16.56 -17.98
C ASN A 228 13.65 15.45 -18.52
N ASN A 229 13.54 15.32 -19.83
CA ASN A 229 12.62 14.38 -20.48
C ASN A 229 12.86 12.89 -20.15
N TYR A 230 13.92 12.55 -19.43
CA TYR A 230 14.34 11.17 -19.18
C TYR A 230 14.47 10.82 -17.72
N TYR A 231 14.72 11.80 -16.82
CA TYR A 231 14.92 11.54 -15.40
C TYR A 231 14.67 12.77 -14.53
N LEU A 232 14.40 12.51 -13.26
CA LEU A 232 14.28 13.51 -12.21
C LEU A 232 15.49 13.40 -11.29
N ILE A 233 16.14 14.54 -11.00
CA ILE A 233 17.24 14.61 -10.05
C ILE A 233 16.80 15.47 -8.88
N PHE A 234 16.88 14.94 -7.69
CA PHE A 234 16.63 15.67 -6.46
C PHE A 234 17.36 14.99 -5.29
N ASP A 235 17.73 15.78 -4.30
CA ASP A 235 18.31 15.24 -3.10
C ASP A 235 17.25 14.46 -2.31
N LYS A 236 17.60 13.24 -1.91
CA LYS A 236 16.78 12.47 -0.99
C LYS A 236 16.68 13.21 0.32
N LEU A 237 15.54 13.81 0.60
CA LEU A 237 15.31 14.41 1.89
C LEU A 237 15.32 13.32 2.95
N PRO A 238 16.14 13.46 4.02
CA PRO A 238 16.13 12.47 5.08
C PRO A 238 14.72 12.38 5.65
N SER A 239 14.13 11.18 5.60
CA SER A 239 12.86 10.92 6.23
C SER A 239 13.07 10.99 7.74
N ARG A 240 12.76 12.12 8.32
CA ARG A 240 12.76 12.31 9.78
C ARG A 240 11.40 11.93 10.33
N PHE A 241 11.01 10.68 10.19
CA PHE A 241 9.94 10.13 11.00
C PHE A 241 10.45 9.95 12.43
N THR A 242 10.54 11.04 13.15
CA THR A 242 10.67 11.01 14.59
C THR A 242 9.27 11.21 15.15
N GLU A 243 8.62 10.12 15.51
CA GLU A 243 7.35 10.06 16.22
C GLU A 243 6.13 10.69 15.50
N TYR A 244 4.97 10.09 15.72
CA TYR A 244 3.68 10.56 15.27
C TYR A 244 3.48 12.04 15.60
N LYS A 245 3.52 12.88 14.60
CA LYS A 245 3.01 14.26 14.69
C LYS A 245 1.59 14.27 14.17
N ASN A 246 0.66 14.83 14.92
CA ASN A 246 -0.68 15.14 14.45
C ASN A 246 -0.58 16.10 13.26
N TYR A 247 -0.72 15.57 12.04
CA TYR A 247 -0.85 16.37 10.84
C TYR A 247 -2.28 16.85 10.66
#